data_c17b41b629c62e27abc6a93527ecb3e8
#
_entry.id   c17b41b629c62e27abc6a93527ecb3e8
#
_cell.length_a   1.000
_cell.length_b   1.000
_cell.length_c   1.000
_cell.angle_alpha   90.00
_cell.angle_beta   90.00
_cell.angle_gamma   90.00
#
_symmetry.space_group_name_H-M   'P 1'
#
loop_
_entity.id
_entity.type
_entity.pdbx_description
1 polymer ?
#
loop_
_entity_poly.entity_id
_entity_poly.type
_entity_poly.pdbx_seq_one_letter_code
_entity_poly.pdbx_strand_id
1 'polypeptide(L)'
;HNLGANAILGVSLAAAKTAAAALRIPLYDYLGNVGEKVMPIPMMNVLNGGAHADNNLDIQEFMLVPYGPDSFKERLRMGTEIYHVLRTLLKQKGLTTAVGDEGGFAPELRDSREAIEFLIEAAHQAGYQPGKDVGIALDVAASEIYRAKEQRYYFVGESKKSGKKI
;
A
#
# COMPACT_ATOMS: atom_id res chain seq x y z
N HIS A 1 1.76 -14.24 -26.05
CA HIS A 1 3.04 -13.57 -25.69
C HIS A 1 3.32 -12.29 -26.48
N ASN A 2 2.44 -11.94 -27.45
CA ASN A 2 2.65 -10.76 -28.30
C ASN A 2 1.89 -9.52 -27.81
N LEU A 3 1.03 -9.65 -26.80
CA LEU A 3 0.24 -8.57 -26.22
C LEU A 3 0.56 -8.44 -24.72
N GLY A 4 0.67 -7.20 -24.25
CA GLY A 4 0.81 -6.90 -22.84
C GLY A 4 -0.46 -7.19 -22.03
N ALA A 5 -0.32 -7.36 -20.72
CA ALA A 5 -1.44 -7.65 -19.82
C ALA A 5 -2.55 -6.59 -19.90
N ASN A 6 -2.19 -5.32 -20.09
CA ASN A 6 -3.13 -4.20 -20.24
C ASN A 6 -4.08 -4.39 -21.43
N ALA A 7 -3.58 -4.85 -22.59
CA ALA A 7 -4.41 -5.10 -23.75
C ALA A 7 -5.38 -6.26 -23.52
N ILE A 8 -4.88 -7.36 -22.93
CA ILE A 8 -5.69 -8.54 -22.60
C ILE A 8 -6.77 -8.18 -21.58
N LEU A 9 -6.39 -7.46 -20.52
CA LEU A 9 -7.31 -6.99 -19.48
C LEU A 9 -8.34 -6.02 -20.04
N GLY A 10 -7.95 -5.12 -20.95
CA GLY A 10 -8.85 -4.16 -21.58
C GLY A 10 -10.01 -4.86 -22.31
N VAL A 11 -9.71 -5.89 -23.09
CA VAL A 11 -10.74 -6.69 -23.79
C VAL A 11 -11.61 -7.48 -22.79
N SER A 12 -10.99 -8.09 -21.78
CA SER A 12 -11.70 -8.83 -20.74
C SER A 12 -12.69 -7.95 -19.97
N LEU A 13 -12.26 -6.76 -19.55
CA LEU A 13 -13.10 -5.79 -18.87
C LEU A 13 -14.22 -5.25 -19.75
N ALA A 14 -13.95 -4.97 -21.02
CA ALA A 14 -14.97 -4.52 -21.98
C ALA A 14 -16.07 -5.57 -22.16
N ALA A 15 -15.68 -6.83 -22.32
CA ALA A 15 -16.63 -7.95 -22.45
C ALA A 15 -17.51 -8.10 -21.20
N ALA A 16 -16.92 -8.08 -20.00
CA ALA A 16 -17.64 -8.19 -18.73
C ALA A 16 -18.60 -7.01 -18.51
N LYS A 17 -18.13 -5.78 -18.77
CA LYS A 17 -18.98 -4.57 -18.66
C LYS A 17 -20.15 -4.58 -19.65
N THR A 18 -19.91 -5.01 -20.88
CA THR A 18 -20.96 -5.11 -21.91
C THR A 18 -22.02 -6.14 -21.50
N ALA A 19 -21.60 -7.31 -21.00
CA ALA A 19 -22.51 -8.34 -20.53
C ALA A 19 -23.34 -7.85 -19.33
N ALA A 20 -22.73 -7.22 -18.35
CA ALA A 20 -23.43 -6.64 -17.20
C ALA A 20 -24.47 -5.58 -17.64
N ALA A 21 -24.10 -4.69 -18.56
CA ALA A 21 -24.98 -3.68 -19.13
C ALA A 21 -26.16 -4.28 -19.90
N ALA A 22 -25.92 -5.31 -20.71
CA ALA A 22 -26.98 -6.02 -21.45
C ALA A 22 -28.00 -6.68 -20.49
N LEU A 23 -27.51 -7.22 -19.36
CA LEU A 23 -28.34 -7.80 -18.31
C LEU A 23 -28.98 -6.75 -17.38
N ARG A 24 -28.58 -5.49 -17.49
CA ARG A 24 -29.01 -4.36 -16.62
C ARG A 24 -28.70 -4.60 -15.13
N ILE A 25 -27.55 -5.22 -14.85
CA ILE A 25 -27.07 -5.45 -13.49
C ILE A 25 -25.69 -4.77 -13.28
N PRO A 26 -25.31 -4.43 -12.04
CA PRO A 26 -23.99 -3.94 -11.74
C PRO A 26 -22.89 -4.97 -12.09
N LEU A 27 -21.69 -4.49 -12.45
CA LEU A 27 -20.58 -5.36 -12.82
C LEU A 27 -20.21 -6.34 -11.69
N TYR A 28 -20.24 -5.89 -10.44
CA TYR A 28 -19.92 -6.76 -9.29
C TYR A 28 -20.94 -7.89 -9.12
N ASP A 29 -22.21 -7.70 -9.51
CA ASP A 29 -23.21 -8.77 -9.52
C ASP A 29 -23.01 -9.73 -10.68
N TYR A 30 -22.57 -9.21 -11.83
CA TYR A 30 -22.24 -10.05 -12.98
C TYR A 30 -21.03 -10.96 -12.72
N LEU A 31 -19.98 -10.42 -12.07
CA LEU A 31 -18.75 -11.16 -11.76
C LEU A 31 -18.87 -12.01 -10.49
N GLY A 32 -19.73 -11.59 -9.56
CA GLY A 32 -19.94 -12.30 -8.30
C GLY A 32 -21.01 -13.38 -8.42
N ASN A 33 -20.95 -14.35 -7.52
CA ASN A 33 -22.00 -15.36 -7.40
C ASN A 33 -23.28 -14.75 -6.80
N VAL A 34 -24.40 -15.47 -6.98
CA VAL A 34 -25.66 -15.18 -6.28
C VAL A 34 -25.42 -15.40 -4.78
N GLY A 35 -25.42 -14.32 -4.00
CA GLY A 35 -25.17 -14.37 -2.55
C GLY A 35 -24.85 -13.01 -1.95
N GLU A 36 -24.61 -13.00 -0.66
CA GLU A 36 -24.22 -11.80 0.07
C GLU A 36 -22.89 -11.24 -0.43
N LYS A 37 -22.83 -9.92 -0.62
CA LYS A 37 -21.62 -9.19 -1.02
C LYS A 37 -20.93 -8.65 0.23
N VAL A 38 -19.71 -9.05 0.45
CA VAL A 38 -18.91 -8.59 1.58
C VAL A 38 -17.88 -7.57 1.10
N MET A 39 -17.91 -6.37 1.70
CA MET A 39 -16.85 -5.38 1.46
C MET A 39 -15.55 -5.83 2.14
N PRO A 40 -14.43 -5.88 1.42
CA PRO A 40 -13.16 -6.27 2.02
C PRO A 40 -12.66 -5.22 3.02
N ILE A 41 -11.76 -5.63 3.90
CA ILE A 41 -10.98 -4.69 4.70
C ILE A 41 -10.02 -3.97 3.75
N PRO A 42 -9.98 -2.62 3.73
CA PRO A 42 -9.08 -1.89 2.85
C PRO A 42 -7.61 -2.07 3.29
N MET A 43 -6.73 -2.23 2.33
CA MET A 43 -5.28 -2.11 2.50
C MET A 43 -4.88 -0.76 1.88
N MET A 44 -4.42 0.17 2.71
CA MET A 44 -4.20 1.56 2.30
C MET A 44 -2.70 1.86 2.29
N ASN A 45 -2.10 1.98 1.12
CA ASN A 45 -0.69 2.36 0.99
C ASN A 45 -0.49 3.81 1.43
N VAL A 46 0.34 4.04 2.44
CA VAL A 46 0.56 5.35 3.06
C VAL A 46 2.02 5.81 3.08
N LEU A 47 2.98 4.89 2.90
CA LEU A 47 4.39 5.18 2.65
C LEU A 47 4.89 4.32 1.50
N ASN A 48 5.62 4.93 0.60
CA ASN A 48 6.19 4.30 -0.58
C ASN A 48 7.71 4.24 -0.51
N GLY A 49 8.26 3.18 -1.09
CA GLY A 49 9.67 3.02 -1.39
C GLY A 49 9.87 2.22 -2.68
N GLY A 50 11.01 1.57 -2.84
CA GLY A 50 11.30 0.73 -3.99
C GLY A 50 11.08 1.43 -5.33
N ALA A 51 10.42 0.74 -6.27
CA ALA A 51 10.12 1.29 -7.60
C ALA A 51 9.02 2.38 -7.58
N HIS A 52 8.25 2.52 -6.50
CA HIS A 52 7.14 3.47 -6.39
C HIS A 52 7.54 4.84 -5.83
N ALA A 53 8.81 5.03 -5.44
CA ALA A 53 9.31 6.29 -4.89
C ALA A 53 10.78 6.51 -5.18
N ASP A 54 11.15 7.77 -5.43
CA ASP A 54 12.56 8.18 -5.55
C ASP A 54 13.10 8.53 -4.16
N ASN A 55 13.32 7.49 -3.35
CA ASN A 55 13.90 7.59 -2.00
C ASN A 55 14.79 6.39 -1.70
N ASN A 56 15.26 6.27 -0.45
CA ASN A 56 16.18 5.21 -0.05
C ASN A 56 15.52 3.95 0.53
N LEU A 57 14.20 3.89 0.63
CA LEU A 57 13.50 2.70 1.13
C LEU A 57 13.46 1.63 0.04
N ASP A 58 13.81 0.41 0.39
CA ASP A 58 13.78 -0.73 -0.55
C ASP A 58 12.44 -1.46 -0.55
N ILE A 59 11.68 -1.45 0.54
CA ILE A 59 10.32 -1.98 0.61
C ILE A 59 9.37 -1.04 -0.13
N GLN A 60 8.58 -1.58 -1.06
CA GLN A 60 7.80 -0.80 -2.01
C GLN A 60 6.58 -0.13 -1.40
N GLU A 61 5.85 -0.83 -0.51
CA GLU A 61 4.62 -0.33 0.10
C GLU A 61 4.53 -0.63 1.58
N PHE A 62 4.11 0.37 2.34
CA PHE A 62 3.77 0.25 3.75
C PHE A 62 2.30 0.63 3.91
N MET A 63 1.47 -0.33 4.28
CA MET A 63 0.03 -0.21 4.25
C MET A 63 -0.59 -0.23 5.64
N LEU A 64 -1.66 0.54 5.83
CA LEU A 64 -2.56 0.42 6.96
C LEU A 64 -3.69 -0.55 6.62
N VAL A 65 -4.03 -1.42 7.58
CA VAL A 65 -5.13 -2.38 7.48
C VAL A 65 -6.09 -2.16 8.66
N PRO A 66 -7.07 -1.25 8.53
CA PRO A 66 -8.00 -0.90 9.61
C PRO A 66 -9.08 -1.98 9.77
N TYR A 67 -8.85 -2.99 10.58
CA TYR A 67 -9.76 -4.11 10.78
C TYR A 67 -10.65 -3.97 12.03
N GLY A 68 -10.33 -3.07 12.96
CA GLY A 68 -11.10 -2.86 14.18
C GLY A 68 -12.57 -2.47 13.97
N PRO A 69 -12.89 -1.47 13.13
CA PRO A 69 -14.26 -1.06 12.89
C PRO A 69 -15.07 -2.08 12.07
N ASP A 70 -16.38 -2.15 12.31
CA ASP A 70 -17.28 -3.09 11.60
C ASP A 70 -17.63 -2.63 10.19
N SER A 71 -17.73 -1.32 9.93
CA SER A 71 -18.12 -0.81 8.62
C SER A 71 -16.92 -0.36 7.77
N PHE A 72 -17.02 -0.55 6.45
CA PHE A 72 -16.03 -0.05 5.49
C PHE A 72 -15.82 1.47 5.60
N LYS A 73 -16.90 2.23 5.80
CA LYS A 73 -16.86 3.69 5.99
C LYS A 73 -15.95 4.07 7.16
N GLU A 74 -16.13 3.42 8.31
CA GLU A 74 -15.33 3.70 9.50
C GLU A 74 -13.87 3.21 9.34
N ARG A 75 -13.66 2.10 8.64
CA ARG A 75 -12.31 1.63 8.29
C ARG A 75 -11.57 2.64 7.42
N LEU A 76 -12.26 3.17 6.40
CA LEU A 76 -11.68 4.21 5.53
C LEU A 76 -11.41 5.51 6.30
N ARG A 77 -12.33 5.93 7.18
CA ARG A 77 -12.14 7.09 8.05
C ARG A 77 -10.89 6.94 8.93
N MET A 78 -10.76 5.80 9.63
CA MET A 78 -9.60 5.48 10.48
C MET A 78 -8.29 5.59 9.69
N GLY A 79 -8.19 4.93 8.54
CA GLY A 79 -6.98 4.98 7.71
C GLY A 79 -6.66 6.40 7.26
N THR A 80 -7.67 7.20 6.90
CA THR A 80 -7.50 8.59 6.49
C THR A 80 -7.02 9.47 7.64
N GLU A 81 -7.56 9.31 8.85
CA GLU A 81 -7.12 10.05 10.03
C GLU A 81 -5.66 9.73 10.36
N ILE A 82 -5.26 8.45 10.35
CA ILE A 82 -3.86 8.04 10.55
C ILE A 82 -2.96 8.63 9.47
N TYR A 83 -3.38 8.62 8.20
CA TYR A 83 -2.61 9.21 7.09
C TYR A 83 -2.35 10.70 7.30
N HIS A 84 -3.33 11.47 7.77
CA HIS A 84 -3.15 12.90 8.04
C HIS A 84 -2.25 13.17 9.25
N VAL A 85 -2.31 12.33 10.30
CA VAL A 85 -1.39 12.39 11.42
C VAL A 85 0.03 12.06 10.96
N LEU A 86 0.21 11.02 10.15
CA LEU A 86 1.50 10.66 9.55
C LEU A 86 2.12 11.84 8.78
N ARG A 87 1.32 12.53 7.95
CA ARG A 87 1.77 13.74 7.26
C ARG A 87 2.29 14.81 8.22
N THR A 88 1.60 15.00 9.33
CA THR A 88 1.98 15.97 10.34
C THR A 88 3.30 15.59 11.02
N LEU A 89 3.46 14.31 11.38
CA LEU A 89 4.70 13.79 11.96
C LEU A 89 5.89 13.96 11.03
N LEU A 90 5.74 13.59 9.76
CA LEU A 90 6.79 13.76 8.75
C LEU A 90 7.21 15.22 8.62
N LYS A 91 6.26 16.15 8.55
CA LYS A 91 6.54 17.60 8.51
C LYS A 91 7.27 18.10 9.76
N GLN A 92 6.87 17.66 10.95
CA GLN A 92 7.52 18.04 12.21
C GLN A 92 8.98 17.57 12.26
N LYS A 93 9.31 16.48 11.60
CA LYS A 93 10.68 15.96 11.43
C LYS A 93 11.45 16.60 10.27
N GLY A 94 10.85 17.57 9.56
CA GLY A 94 11.48 18.19 8.40
C GLY A 94 11.57 17.28 7.15
N LEU A 95 10.80 16.20 7.14
CA LEU A 95 10.77 15.22 6.05
C LEU A 95 9.78 15.65 4.96
N THR A 96 10.04 15.23 3.71
CA THR A 96 9.12 15.49 2.60
C THR A 96 7.79 14.78 2.78
N THR A 97 6.72 15.43 2.36
CA THR A 97 5.38 14.84 2.24
C THR A 97 4.92 14.79 0.78
N ALA A 98 5.87 14.79 -0.16
CA ALA A 98 5.61 14.42 -1.54
C ALA A 98 5.14 12.96 -1.58
N VAL A 99 4.28 12.65 -2.53
CA VAL A 99 3.70 11.31 -2.68
C VAL A 99 4.38 10.56 -3.81
N GLY A 100 4.48 9.24 -3.65
CA GLY A 100 4.88 8.33 -4.71
C GLY A 100 3.72 8.01 -5.67
N ASP A 101 3.93 7.05 -6.54
CA ASP A 101 3.00 6.71 -7.63
C ASP A 101 1.62 6.25 -7.14
N GLU A 102 1.53 5.73 -5.94
CA GLU A 102 0.28 5.19 -5.36
C GLU A 102 -0.30 6.04 -4.22
N GLY A 103 0.17 7.28 -4.06
CA GLY A 103 -0.39 8.24 -3.12
C GLY A 103 0.13 8.15 -1.68
N GLY A 104 1.00 7.18 -1.35
CA GLY A 104 1.76 7.15 -0.11
C GLY A 104 2.88 8.20 -0.11
N PHE A 105 3.26 8.71 1.07
CA PHE A 105 4.38 9.63 1.19
C PHE A 105 5.71 8.94 0.84
N ALA A 106 6.65 9.69 0.29
CA ALA A 106 7.94 9.20 -0.15
C ALA A 106 9.12 9.91 0.57
N PRO A 107 9.19 9.89 1.91
CA PRO A 107 10.28 10.52 2.64
C PRO A 107 11.59 9.71 2.52
N GLU A 108 12.71 10.41 2.67
CA GLU A 108 13.98 9.79 2.98
C GLU A 108 14.03 9.41 4.47
N LEU A 109 14.04 8.12 4.76
CA LEU A 109 14.12 7.60 6.12
C LEU A 109 15.45 6.89 6.37
N ARG A 110 15.73 6.53 7.62
CA ARG A 110 16.93 5.77 7.98
C ARG A 110 16.90 4.36 7.37
N ASP A 111 15.77 3.69 7.53
CA ASP A 111 15.52 2.32 7.11
C ASP A 111 14.01 2.01 7.11
N SER A 112 13.63 0.82 6.65
CA SER A 112 12.24 0.35 6.65
C SER A 112 11.65 0.20 8.06
N ARG A 113 12.47 0.02 9.09
CA ARG A 113 12.01 -0.02 10.49
C ARG A 113 11.48 1.34 10.92
N GLU A 114 12.19 2.41 10.59
CA GLU A 114 11.74 3.78 10.90
C GLU A 114 10.41 4.10 10.20
N ALA A 115 10.19 3.59 8.98
CA ALA A 115 8.89 3.72 8.31
C ALA A 115 7.76 3.07 9.14
N ILE A 116 7.98 1.87 9.66
CA ILE A 116 7.02 1.18 10.51
C ILE A 116 6.82 1.94 11.84
N GLU A 117 7.89 2.46 12.44
CA GLU A 117 7.82 3.26 13.67
C GLU A 117 6.95 4.51 13.48
N PHE A 118 7.07 5.20 12.33
CA PHE A 118 6.19 6.33 11.98
C PHE A 118 4.73 5.91 11.86
N LEU A 119 4.42 4.76 11.28
CA LEU A 119 3.04 4.26 11.16
C LEU A 119 2.45 3.91 12.52
N ILE A 120 3.22 3.27 13.39
CA ILE A 120 2.81 2.94 14.76
C ILE A 120 2.52 4.23 15.54
N GLU A 121 3.43 5.20 15.49
CA GLU A 121 3.27 6.48 16.15
C GLU A 121 2.07 7.27 15.60
N ALA A 122 1.88 7.30 14.28
CA ALA A 122 0.74 7.94 13.65
C ALA A 122 -0.59 7.34 14.10
N ALA A 123 -0.66 6.00 14.21
CA ALA A 123 -1.87 5.33 14.69
C ALA A 123 -2.16 5.69 16.15
N HIS A 124 -1.15 5.70 17.02
CA HIS A 124 -1.31 6.09 18.42
C HIS A 124 -1.76 7.55 18.57
N GLN A 125 -1.14 8.48 17.85
CA GLN A 125 -1.52 9.90 17.91
C GLN A 125 -2.91 10.16 17.30
N ALA A 126 -3.36 9.33 16.36
CA ALA A 126 -4.73 9.36 15.85
C ALA A 126 -5.75 8.73 16.82
N GLY A 127 -5.31 8.17 17.96
CA GLY A 127 -6.17 7.58 18.99
C GLY A 127 -6.49 6.10 18.77
N TYR A 128 -5.75 5.40 17.88
CA TYR A 128 -5.95 3.99 17.56
C TYR A 128 -4.82 3.11 18.11
N GLN A 129 -5.12 1.83 18.36
CA GLN A 129 -4.16 0.86 18.89
C GLN A 129 -3.66 -0.05 17.77
N PRO A 130 -2.37 0.06 17.35
CA PRO A 130 -1.76 -0.91 16.43
C PRO A 130 -1.85 -2.34 16.98
N GLY A 131 -2.17 -3.29 16.11
CA GLY A 131 -2.35 -4.69 16.49
C GLY A 131 -3.74 -5.02 17.06
N LYS A 132 -4.58 -4.01 17.37
CA LYS A 132 -5.95 -4.20 17.83
C LYS A 132 -6.96 -3.55 16.88
N ASP A 133 -6.78 -2.29 16.55
CA ASP A 133 -7.69 -1.53 15.68
C ASP A 133 -7.20 -1.49 14.24
N VAL A 134 -5.88 -1.41 14.06
CA VAL A 134 -5.20 -1.31 12.77
C VAL A 134 -3.95 -2.17 12.73
N GLY A 135 -3.76 -2.89 11.64
CA GLY A 135 -2.54 -3.60 11.31
C GLY A 135 -1.67 -2.85 10.32
N ILE A 136 -0.43 -3.28 10.20
CA ILE A 136 0.50 -2.84 9.16
C ILE A 136 0.76 -4.02 8.23
N ALA A 137 0.61 -3.79 6.93
CA ALA A 137 0.98 -4.74 5.89
C ALA A 137 2.10 -4.15 5.02
N LEU A 138 2.89 -5.03 4.43
CA LEU A 138 4.00 -4.66 3.55
C LEU A 138 3.86 -5.35 2.21
N ASP A 139 4.06 -4.61 1.13
CA ASP A 139 4.48 -5.20 -0.13
C ASP A 139 5.98 -4.94 -0.30
N VAL A 140 6.73 -6.02 -0.20
CA VAL A 140 8.20 -5.95 -0.30
C VAL A 140 8.66 -5.85 -1.75
N ALA A 141 7.83 -6.25 -2.73
CA ALA A 141 8.23 -6.44 -4.13
C ALA A 141 9.53 -7.25 -4.24
N ALA A 142 9.54 -8.42 -3.59
CA ALA A 142 10.75 -9.20 -3.31
C ALA A 142 11.58 -9.55 -4.56
N SER A 143 10.95 -9.67 -5.74
CA SER A 143 11.64 -9.87 -7.02
C SER A 143 12.57 -8.72 -7.40
N GLU A 144 12.26 -7.49 -7.00
CA GLU A 144 13.06 -6.29 -7.30
C GLU A 144 14.38 -6.26 -6.50
N ILE A 145 14.36 -6.81 -5.29
CA ILE A 145 15.52 -6.84 -4.38
C ILE A 145 16.26 -8.18 -4.43
N TYR A 146 15.77 -9.17 -5.19
CA TYR A 146 16.41 -10.48 -5.32
C TYR A 146 17.49 -10.51 -6.38
N ARG A 147 18.66 -10.99 -6.01
CA ARG A 147 19.81 -11.20 -6.91
C ARG A 147 20.01 -12.69 -7.19
N ALA A 148 19.52 -13.14 -8.33
CA ALA A 148 19.50 -14.57 -8.71
C ALA A 148 20.92 -15.20 -8.74
N LYS A 149 21.94 -14.47 -9.18
CA LYS A 149 23.33 -14.97 -9.21
C LYS A 149 23.91 -15.25 -7.83
N GLU A 150 23.49 -14.48 -6.83
CA GLU A 150 23.96 -14.57 -5.45
C GLU A 150 22.98 -15.34 -4.56
N GLN A 151 21.79 -15.64 -5.07
CA GLN A 151 20.66 -16.29 -4.37
C GLN A 151 20.33 -15.58 -3.05
N ARG A 152 20.31 -14.24 -3.06
CA ARG A 152 20.09 -13.38 -1.89
C ARG A 152 19.26 -12.17 -2.21
N TYR A 153 18.64 -11.62 -1.17
CA TYR A 153 17.96 -10.33 -1.20
C TYR A 153 18.91 -9.24 -0.73
N TYR A 154 18.84 -8.07 -1.37
CA TYR A 154 19.68 -6.92 -1.02
C TYR A 154 18.83 -5.66 -0.91
N PHE A 155 18.93 -5.02 0.23
CA PHE A 155 18.36 -3.70 0.50
C PHE A 155 19.37 -2.64 0.06
N VAL A 156 19.33 -2.28 -1.22
CA VAL A 156 20.36 -1.43 -1.85
C VAL A 156 20.30 0.01 -1.37
N GLY A 157 19.09 0.56 -1.21
CA GLY A 157 18.87 1.93 -0.76
C GLY A 157 19.31 2.12 0.69
N GLU A 158 18.87 1.22 1.57
CA GLU A 158 19.24 1.23 2.99
C GLU A 158 20.73 0.96 3.18
N SER A 159 21.33 0.07 2.37
CA SER A 159 22.77 -0.20 2.38
C SER A 159 23.59 1.05 2.03
N LYS A 160 23.19 1.80 1.01
CA LYS A 160 23.86 3.04 0.62
C LYS A 160 23.80 4.08 1.74
N LYS A 161 22.67 4.24 2.37
CA LYS A 161 22.47 5.23 3.44
C LYS A 161 23.20 4.87 4.71
N SER A 162 23.19 3.60 5.11
CA SER A 162 23.85 3.10 6.32
C SER A 162 25.37 2.93 6.16
N GLY A 163 25.89 2.88 4.93
CA GLY A 163 27.27 2.50 4.62
C GLY A 163 27.58 1.03 4.90
N LYS A 164 26.57 0.20 5.15
CA LYS A 164 26.68 -1.23 5.42
C LYS A 164 25.92 -2.02 4.35
N LYS A 165 26.42 -3.19 4.00
CA LYS A 165 25.71 -4.13 3.12
C LYS A 165 24.64 -4.85 3.95
N ILE A 166 23.36 -4.58 3.65
CA ILE A 166 22.18 -5.14 4.33
C ILE A 166 21.49 -6.10 3.38
#